data_1819858ab8e97d10146dbc2914f70eba
#
_entry.id   1819858ab8e97d10146dbc2914f70eba
#
_cell.length_a   1.000
_cell.length_b   1.000
_cell.length_c   1.000
_cell.angle_alpha   90.00
_cell.angle_beta   90.00
_cell.angle_gamma   90.00
#
_symmetry.space_group_name_H-M   'P 1'
#
loop_
_entity.id
_entity.type
_entity.pdbx_description
1 polymer ?
#
loop_
_entity_poly.entity_id
_entity_poly.type
_entity_poly.pdbx_seq_one_letter_code
_entity_poly.pdbx_strand_id
1 'polypeptide(L)'
;MNTKVSIAGVELKNPITVASGTFGSGMEYDEFVDLNLLGAVTTKGVANVPWPGNPTPRVAETYGGMMNAIGLQNPGIDTFVKRDIPFLKEKDTKIIV
;
A
#
# COMPACT_ATOMS: atom_id res chain seq x y z
N MET A 1 16.52 13.48 -17.06
CA MET A 1 17.16 12.28 -16.46
C MET A 1 16.23 11.09 -16.64
N ASN A 2 16.75 9.97 -17.07
CA ASN A 2 15.96 8.74 -17.15
C ASN A 2 16.09 7.97 -15.83
N THR A 3 14.97 7.85 -15.10
CA THR A 3 14.91 7.12 -13.82
C THR A 3 14.16 5.80 -13.93
N LYS A 4 13.80 5.38 -15.14
CA LYS A 4 13.09 4.12 -15.38
C LYS A 4 13.89 2.92 -14.89
N VAL A 5 13.19 1.98 -14.29
CA VAL A 5 13.74 0.68 -13.86
C VAL A 5 12.79 -0.44 -14.30
N SER A 6 13.31 -1.66 -14.42
CA SER A 6 12.50 -2.82 -14.73
C SER A 6 12.62 -3.86 -13.61
N ILE A 7 11.49 -4.35 -13.14
CA ILE A 7 11.41 -5.42 -12.13
C ILE A 7 10.59 -6.55 -12.73
N ALA A 8 11.19 -7.72 -12.88
CA ALA A 8 10.56 -8.91 -13.46
C ALA A 8 9.83 -8.64 -14.79
N GLY A 9 10.41 -7.80 -15.64
CA GLY A 9 9.82 -7.43 -16.94
C GLY A 9 8.77 -6.33 -16.89
N VAL A 10 8.43 -5.80 -15.71
CA VAL A 10 7.52 -4.66 -15.55
C VAL A 10 8.33 -3.38 -15.44
N GLU A 11 8.13 -2.45 -16.38
CA GLU A 11 8.77 -1.14 -16.34
C GLU A 11 8.08 -0.23 -15.34
N LEU A 12 8.86 0.39 -14.46
CA LEU A 12 8.46 1.47 -13.57
C LEU A 12 9.11 2.77 -14.06
N LYS A 13 8.37 3.88 -14.02
CA LYS A 13 8.88 5.19 -14.45
C LYS A 13 10.00 5.73 -13.57
N ASN A 14 10.09 5.26 -12.32
CA ASN A 14 11.18 5.53 -11.38
C ASN A 14 11.21 4.41 -10.32
N PRO A 15 12.30 4.30 -9.53
CA PRO A 15 12.44 3.22 -8.55
C PRO A 15 11.71 3.47 -7.22
N ILE A 16 10.95 4.54 -7.10
CA ILE A 16 10.30 4.87 -5.83
C ILE A 16 9.02 4.07 -5.69
N THR A 17 8.95 3.27 -4.66
CA THR A 17 7.76 2.52 -4.27
C THR A 17 7.45 2.75 -2.80
N VAL A 18 6.22 2.49 -2.40
CA VAL A 18 5.78 2.62 -1.01
C VAL A 18 5.43 1.25 -0.45
N ALA A 19 5.52 1.14 0.88
CA ALA A 19 5.26 -0.12 1.59
C ALA A 19 3.92 -0.07 2.33
N SER A 20 3.16 -1.14 2.26
CA SER A 20 1.81 -1.24 2.82
C SER A 20 1.73 -0.99 4.32
N GLY A 21 2.77 -1.31 5.09
CA GLY A 21 2.81 -1.12 6.54
C GLY A 21 2.76 0.34 6.98
N THR A 22 3.20 1.25 6.12
CA THR A 22 3.25 2.69 6.40
C THR A 22 2.36 3.52 5.46
N PHE A 23 1.85 2.92 4.38
CA PHE A 23 1.13 3.64 3.32
C PHE A 23 -0.28 3.10 3.05
N GLY A 24 -0.65 1.98 3.67
CA GLY A 24 -1.92 1.31 3.41
C GLY A 24 -2.05 0.88 1.95
N SER A 25 -3.21 1.14 1.34
CA SER A 25 -3.43 0.93 -0.10
C SER A 25 -3.36 2.23 -0.91
N GLY A 26 -2.90 3.32 -0.31
CA GLY A 26 -2.66 4.60 -0.98
C GLY A 26 -3.73 5.66 -0.79
N MET A 27 -4.98 5.27 -0.56
CA MET A 27 -6.10 6.22 -0.41
C MET A 27 -5.88 7.18 0.77
N GLU A 28 -5.32 6.68 1.87
CA GLU A 28 -5.08 7.45 3.09
C GLU A 28 -4.02 8.54 2.91
N TYR A 29 -3.14 8.38 1.92
CA TYR A 29 -2.03 9.29 1.67
C TYR A 29 -2.17 10.14 0.41
N ASP A 30 -3.22 9.95 -0.38
CA ASP A 30 -3.44 10.67 -1.66
C ASP A 30 -3.53 12.20 -1.46
N GLU A 31 -3.97 12.66 -0.31
CA GLU A 31 -4.02 14.09 0.02
C GLU A 31 -2.65 14.68 0.43
N PHE A 32 -1.67 13.83 0.76
CA PHE A 32 -0.34 14.26 1.20
C PHE A 32 0.75 14.00 0.16
N VAL A 33 0.56 13.00 -0.68
CA VAL A 33 1.53 12.56 -1.68
C VAL A 33 0.81 12.36 -3.01
N ASP A 34 1.29 13.01 -4.06
CA ASP A 34 0.79 12.76 -5.41
C ASP A 34 1.22 11.36 -5.87
N LEU A 35 0.29 10.41 -5.86
CA LEU A 35 0.54 9.03 -6.25
C LEU A 35 1.03 8.89 -7.70
N ASN A 36 0.73 9.88 -8.56
CA ASN A 36 1.22 9.89 -9.94
C ASN A 36 2.74 10.04 -10.04
N LEU A 37 3.41 10.48 -8.99
CA LEU A 37 4.88 10.61 -8.95
C LEU A 37 5.58 9.30 -8.60
N LEU A 38 4.86 8.30 -8.08
CA LEU A 38 5.43 7.04 -7.63
C LEU A 38 5.59 6.06 -8.80
N GLY A 39 6.69 5.31 -8.79
CA GLY A 39 6.91 4.20 -9.72
C GLY A 39 5.92 3.06 -9.50
N ALA A 40 5.64 2.76 -8.23
CA ALA A 40 4.60 1.78 -7.86
C ALA A 40 4.04 2.06 -6.46
N VAL A 41 2.80 1.65 -6.26
CA VAL A 41 2.17 1.51 -4.93
C VAL A 41 2.08 0.03 -4.60
N THR A 42 2.76 -0.39 -3.52
CA THR A 42 2.60 -1.73 -2.96
C THR A 42 1.47 -1.67 -1.95
N THR A 43 0.38 -2.35 -2.25
CA THR A 43 -0.84 -2.29 -1.45
C THR A 43 -0.75 -3.13 -0.17
N LYS A 44 -1.74 -2.99 0.70
CA LYS A 44 -1.92 -3.88 1.85
C LYS A 44 -2.14 -5.31 1.36
N GLY A 45 -1.52 -6.28 2.03
CA GLY A 45 -1.80 -7.69 1.77
C GLY A 45 -3.29 -7.99 1.98
N VAL A 46 -3.90 -8.73 1.05
CA VAL A 46 -5.35 -8.91 0.98
C VAL A 46 -5.70 -10.39 1.17
N ALA A 47 -6.59 -10.66 2.14
CA ALA A 47 -7.14 -11.99 2.36
C ALA A 47 -8.39 -12.23 1.47
N ASN A 48 -8.78 -13.49 1.33
CA ASN A 48 -9.99 -13.86 0.59
C ASN A 48 -11.30 -13.38 1.27
N VAL A 49 -11.23 -13.08 2.58
CA VAL A 49 -12.34 -12.52 3.37
C VAL A 49 -11.87 -11.29 4.13
N PRO A 50 -12.78 -10.41 4.60
CA PRO A 50 -12.40 -9.31 5.48
C PRO A 50 -11.67 -9.82 6.72
N TRP A 51 -10.53 -9.18 7.05
CA TRP A 51 -9.70 -9.57 8.18
C TRP A 51 -9.53 -8.38 9.12
N PRO A 52 -10.14 -8.41 10.31
CA PRO A 52 -10.15 -7.25 11.23
C PRO A 52 -8.81 -7.02 11.93
N GLY A 53 -7.91 -7.99 11.90
CA GLY A 53 -6.67 -7.94 12.66
C GLY A 53 -6.88 -8.23 14.15
N ASN A 54 -5.88 -7.89 14.94
CA ASN A 54 -5.90 -8.10 16.39
C ASN A 54 -6.74 -7.04 17.10
N PRO A 55 -7.30 -7.34 18.28
CA PRO A 55 -7.96 -6.33 19.11
C PRO A 55 -6.96 -5.27 19.60
N THR A 56 -7.46 -4.08 19.89
CA THR A 56 -6.68 -3.00 20.49
C THR A 56 -6.52 -3.21 22.01
N PRO A 57 -5.42 -2.70 22.62
CA PRO A 57 -4.31 -1.94 22.02
C PRO A 57 -3.39 -2.83 21.20
N ARG A 58 -2.93 -2.35 20.04
CA ARG A 58 -2.09 -3.12 19.13
C ARG A 58 -0.89 -2.33 18.59
N VAL A 59 -0.63 -1.18 19.20
CA VAL A 59 0.53 -0.32 18.95
C VAL A 59 1.11 0.09 20.29
N ALA A 60 2.42 0.06 20.44
CA ALA A 60 3.12 0.49 21.64
C ALA A 60 4.41 1.23 21.27
N GLU A 61 4.68 2.34 21.94
CA GLU A 61 5.94 3.06 21.82
C GLU A 61 7.06 2.30 22.53
N THR A 62 8.26 2.39 21.98
CA THR A 62 9.50 1.89 22.57
C THR A 62 10.52 3.00 22.62
N TYR A 63 11.66 2.79 23.27
CA TYR A 63 12.76 3.75 23.21
C TYR A 63 13.25 3.90 21.75
N GLY A 64 12.99 5.05 21.16
CA GLY A 64 13.42 5.35 19.79
C GLY A 64 12.63 4.66 18.68
N GLY A 65 11.43 4.16 18.96
CA GLY A 65 10.63 3.49 17.93
C GLY A 65 9.23 3.09 18.39
N MET A 66 8.63 2.18 17.63
CA MET A 66 7.28 1.71 17.85
C MET A 66 7.17 0.22 17.50
N MET A 67 6.45 -0.53 18.29
CA MET A 67 6.04 -1.90 18.00
C MET A 67 4.57 -1.95 17.62
N ASN A 68 4.19 -2.87 16.76
CA ASN A 68 2.80 -3.13 16.45
C ASN A 68 2.49 -4.63 16.37
N ALA A 69 1.22 -4.94 16.58
CA ALA A 69 0.63 -6.25 16.36
C ALA A 69 -0.72 -6.06 15.67
N ILE A 70 -0.72 -5.41 14.50
CA ILE A 70 -1.94 -5.08 13.74
C ILE A 70 -2.68 -6.35 13.31
N GLY A 71 -1.96 -7.41 12.92
CA GLY A 71 -2.56 -8.69 12.56
C GLY A 71 -3.18 -8.71 11.17
N LEU A 72 -2.52 -8.09 10.20
CA LEU A 72 -2.90 -8.10 8.78
C LEU A 72 -4.32 -7.58 8.52
N GLN A 73 -4.73 -6.51 9.18
CA GLN A 73 -6.03 -5.89 8.93
C GLN A 73 -6.17 -5.51 7.45
N ASN A 74 -7.23 -6.01 6.81
CA ASN A 74 -7.53 -5.70 5.41
C ASN A 74 -9.02 -5.90 5.11
N PRO A 75 -9.53 -5.28 4.01
CA PRO A 75 -10.96 -5.30 3.70
C PRO A 75 -11.46 -6.59 3.03
N GLY A 76 -10.55 -7.52 2.74
CA GLY A 76 -10.86 -8.69 1.91
C GLY A 76 -10.86 -8.37 0.41
N ILE A 77 -10.70 -9.42 -0.41
CA ILE A 77 -10.48 -9.29 -1.86
C ILE A 77 -11.65 -8.61 -2.58
N ASP A 78 -12.89 -8.89 -2.20
CA ASP A 78 -14.05 -8.31 -2.87
C ASP A 78 -14.11 -6.79 -2.74
N THR A 79 -13.88 -6.27 -1.54
CA THR A 79 -13.83 -4.82 -1.30
C THR A 79 -12.61 -4.21 -1.97
N PHE A 80 -11.45 -4.87 -1.89
CA PHE A 80 -10.22 -4.41 -2.52
C PHE A 80 -10.40 -4.23 -4.03
N VAL A 81 -10.97 -5.23 -4.72
CA VAL A 81 -11.21 -5.17 -6.17
C VAL A 81 -12.24 -4.11 -6.54
N LYS A 82 -13.26 -3.89 -5.71
CA LYS A 82 -14.34 -2.94 -6.01
C LYS A 82 -14.03 -1.49 -5.62
N ARG A 83 -13.15 -1.28 -4.66
CA ARG A 83 -12.84 0.05 -4.09
C ARG A 83 -11.40 0.49 -4.38
N ASP A 84 -10.42 -0.31 -3.96
CA ASP A 84 -9.02 0.12 -3.95
C ASP A 84 -8.40 0.06 -5.34
N ILE A 85 -8.67 -0.99 -6.11
CA ILE A 85 -8.14 -1.14 -7.47
C ILE A 85 -8.66 -0.05 -8.42
N PRO A 86 -9.97 0.26 -8.48
CA PRO A 86 -10.46 1.35 -9.33
C PRO A 86 -9.83 2.70 -8.98
N PHE A 87 -9.69 3.01 -7.69
CA PHE A 87 -9.03 4.23 -7.23
C PHE A 87 -7.57 4.29 -7.72
N LEU A 88 -6.80 3.24 -7.52
CA LEU A 88 -5.39 3.20 -7.92
C LEU A 88 -5.21 3.23 -9.44
N LYS A 89 -6.16 2.66 -10.20
CA LYS A 89 -6.12 2.68 -11.67
C LYS A 89 -6.33 4.07 -12.27
N GLU A 90 -6.85 5.02 -11.52
CA GLU A 90 -6.96 6.42 -11.94
C GLU A 90 -5.60 7.13 -11.87
N LYS A 91 -4.62 6.56 -11.19
CA LYS A 91 -3.28 7.13 -11.00
C LYS A 91 -2.29 6.58 -12.01
N ASP A 92 -1.34 7.42 -12.41
CA ASP A 92 -0.21 7.01 -13.26
C ASP A 92 0.90 6.36 -12.40
N THR A 93 0.61 5.19 -11.86
CA THR A 93 1.53 4.39 -11.04
C THR A 93 1.27 2.91 -11.26
N LYS A 94 2.26 2.07 -11.03
CA LYS A 94 2.05 0.61 -11.04
C LYS A 94 1.47 0.16 -9.70
N ILE A 95 0.70 -0.92 -9.75
CA ILE A 95 0.06 -1.51 -8.57
C ILE A 95 0.71 -2.85 -8.29
N ILE A 96 1.23 -3.03 -7.08
CA ILE A 96 1.79 -4.30 -6.59
C ILE A 96 0.87 -4.78 -5.45
N VAL A 97 0.28 -5.97 -5.58
CA VAL A 97 -0.65 -6.55 -4.61
C VAL A 97 0.01 -7.68 -3.87
#